data_44641a401cc3668a21dd7a9e7d9d3e41
#
_entry.id   44641a401cc3668a21dd7a9e7d9d3e41
#
_cell.length_a   1.000
_cell.length_b   1.000
_cell.length_c   1.000
_cell.angle_alpha   90.00
_cell.angle_beta   90.00
_cell.angle_gamma   90.00
#
_symmetry.space_group_name_H-M   'P 1'
#
loop_
_entity.id
_entity.type
_entity.pdbx_description
1 polymer ?
#
loop_
_entity_poly.entity_id
_entity_poly.type
_entity_poly.pdbx_seq_one_letter_code
_entity_poly.pdbx_strand_id
1 'polypeptide(L)'
;MKQKGLWFSRHAMTEEQKNSLGDVEINQINKTIHSAKELKAEIEANDIIAIVAPIELQREFLELAGDKPVITAVNDRVLVPQQDGTEDKLEFHFRKWERLIKIEIEKEDYIPS
;
A
#
# COMPACT_ATOMS: atom_id res chain seq x y z
N MET A 1 -2.93 -21.94 10.83
CA MET A 1 -3.67 -21.53 9.65
C MET A 1 -2.93 -20.44 8.90
N LYS A 2 -2.96 -20.51 7.60
CA LYS A 2 -2.33 -19.47 6.76
C LYS A 2 -3.15 -18.20 6.78
N GLN A 3 -2.51 -17.06 7.03
CA GLN A 3 -3.17 -15.77 6.99
C GLN A 3 -3.48 -15.38 5.54
N LYS A 4 -4.51 -14.57 5.35
CA LYS A 4 -4.89 -14.03 4.06
C LYS A 4 -4.59 -12.54 4.03
N GLY A 5 -3.96 -12.09 2.94
CA GLY A 5 -3.61 -10.70 2.75
C GLY A 5 -4.28 -10.12 1.52
N LEU A 6 -4.96 -9.00 1.68
CA LEU A 6 -5.49 -8.22 0.56
C LEU A 6 -4.35 -7.35 0.03
N TRP A 7 -4.11 -7.40 -1.28
CA TRP A 7 -3.13 -6.53 -1.94
C TRP A 7 -3.85 -5.62 -2.93
N PHE A 8 -4.06 -4.39 -2.53
CA PHE A 8 -4.69 -3.38 -3.37
C PHE A 8 -3.62 -2.58 -4.10
N SER A 9 -3.36 -2.95 -5.35
CA SER A 9 -2.34 -2.33 -6.18
C SER A 9 -2.53 -2.74 -7.63
N ARG A 10 -2.07 -1.91 -8.55
CA ARG A 10 -2.05 -2.21 -9.98
C ARG A 10 -0.89 -3.12 -10.37
N HIS A 11 0.08 -3.26 -9.49
CA HIS A 11 1.27 -4.07 -9.74
C HIS A 11 1.26 -5.33 -8.88
N ALA A 12 1.73 -6.43 -9.45
CA ALA A 12 1.87 -7.66 -8.67
C ALA A 12 2.86 -7.44 -7.52
N MET A 13 2.59 -8.11 -6.40
CA MET A 13 3.52 -8.08 -5.27
C MET A 13 4.81 -8.80 -5.66
N THR A 14 5.95 -8.18 -5.35
CA THR A 14 7.26 -8.79 -5.66
C THR A 14 7.57 -9.95 -4.71
N GLU A 15 8.52 -10.78 -5.09
CA GLU A 15 8.94 -11.88 -4.23
C GLU A 15 9.55 -11.37 -2.92
N GLU A 16 10.30 -10.26 -2.96
CA GLU A 16 10.84 -9.65 -1.76
C GLU A 16 9.73 -9.20 -0.80
N GLN A 17 8.69 -8.59 -1.34
CA GLN A 17 7.54 -8.15 -0.56
C GLN A 17 6.81 -9.34 0.06
N LYS A 18 6.59 -10.40 -0.72
CA LYS A 18 5.94 -11.62 -0.22
C LYS A 18 6.75 -12.28 0.89
N ASN A 19 8.05 -12.40 0.67
CA ASN A 19 8.94 -13.03 1.64
C ASN A 19 8.97 -12.27 2.95
N SER A 20 8.90 -10.94 2.89
CA SER A 20 8.87 -10.08 4.07
C SER A 20 7.57 -10.24 4.87
N LEU A 21 6.47 -10.62 4.24
CA LEU A 21 5.21 -10.86 4.93
C LEU A 21 5.14 -12.24 5.58
N GLY A 22 5.95 -13.18 5.10
CA GLY A 22 5.93 -14.55 5.58
C GLY A 22 4.87 -15.39 4.89
N ASP A 23 4.28 -16.33 5.63
CA ASP A 23 3.31 -17.28 5.06
C ASP A 23 1.91 -16.67 4.98
N VAL A 24 1.69 -15.88 3.94
CA VAL A 24 0.43 -15.17 3.70
C VAL A 24 -0.09 -15.48 2.30
N GLU A 25 -1.36 -15.86 2.21
CA GLU A 25 -2.02 -16.03 0.92
C GLU A 25 -2.42 -14.64 0.40
N ILE A 26 -1.90 -14.26 -0.77
CA ILE A 26 -2.12 -12.93 -1.32
C ILE A 26 -3.30 -12.92 -2.30
N ASN A 27 -4.26 -12.03 -2.04
CA ASN A 27 -5.41 -11.81 -2.90
C ASN A 27 -5.31 -10.40 -3.47
N GLN A 28 -4.95 -10.28 -4.73
CA GLN A 28 -4.75 -8.97 -5.36
C GLN A 28 -6.07 -8.42 -5.90
N ILE A 29 -6.29 -7.14 -5.62
CA ILE A 29 -7.36 -6.35 -6.23
C ILE A 29 -6.71 -5.27 -7.09
N ASN A 30 -6.91 -5.36 -8.39
CA ASN A 30 -6.37 -4.42 -9.37
C ASN A 30 -7.53 -3.74 -10.09
N LYS A 31 -8.13 -2.76 -9.44
CA LYS A 31 -9.19 -1.96 -10.04
C LYS A 31 -9.21 -0.56 -9.45
N THR A 32 -9.77 0.37 -10.19
CA THR A 32 -9.97 1.73 -9.71
C THR A 32 -11.23 1.79 -8.84
N ILE A 33 -11.09 2.37 -7.65
CA ILE A 33 -12.21 2.56 -6.74
C ILE A 33 -12.30 4.03 -6.35
N HIS A 34 -13.52 4.46 -6.00
CA HIS A 34 -13.76 5.82 -5.50
C HIS A 34 -13.81 5.86 -3.99
N SER A 35 -14.07 4.73 -3.35
CA SER A 35 -14.12 4.61 -1.91
C SER A 35 -13.72 3.19 -1.50
N ALA A 36 -13.03 3.07 -0.38
CA ALA A 36 -12.67 1.77 0.18
C ALA A 36 -13.90 0.94 0.56
N LYS A 37 -15.06 1.56 0.71
CA LYS A 37 -16.33 0.87 0.98
C LYS A 37 -16.69 -0.12 -0.12
N GLU A 38 -16.22 0.11 -1.35
CA GLU A 38 -16.43 -0.80 -2.46
C GLU A 38 -15.77 -2.14 -2.25
N LEU A 39 -14.79 -2.20 -1.36
CA LEU A 39 -14.03 -3.42 -1.04
C LEU A 39 -14.33 -3.95 0.36
N LYS A 40 -15.45 -3.56 0.95
CA LYS A 40 -15.77 -3.95 2.31
C LYS A 40 -15.74 -5.46 2.53
N ALA A 41 -16.31 -6.21 1.60
CA ALA A 41 -16.33 -7.67 1.69
C ALA A 41 -14.92 -8.27 1.65
N GLU A 42 -14.07 -7.74 0.79
CA GLU A 42 -12.68 -8.17 0.66
C GLU A 42 -11.86 -7.82 1.90
N ILE A 43 -12.10 -6.64 2.48
CA ILE A 43 -11.44 -6.24 3.72
C ILE A 43 -11.84 -7.20 4.85
N GLU A 44 -13.11 -7.55 4.94
CA GLU A 44 -13.60 -8.48 5.97
C GLU A 44 -13.04 -9.89 5.78
N ALA A 45 -12.80 -10.30 4.54
CA ALA A 45 -12.32 -11.64 4.20
C ALA A 45 -10.82 -11.82 4.42
N ASN A 46 -10.06 -10.77 4.65
CA ASN A 46 -8.61 -10.84 4.77
C ASN A 46 -8.14 -10.42 6.16
N ASP A 47 -6.98 -10.94 6.57
CA ASP A 47 -6.40 -10.67 7.89
C ASP A 47 -5.45 -9.47 7.87
N ILE A 48 -4.83 -9.23 6.73
CA ILE A 48 -3.86 -8.15 6.52
C ILE A 48 -4.30 -7.37 5.30
N ILE A 49 -4.25 -6.05 5.37
CA ILE A 49 -4.65 -5.17 4.27
C ILE A 49 -3.42 -4.39 3.80
N ALA A 50 -2.85 -4.79 2.67
CA ALA A 50 -1.69 -4.12 2.08
C ALA A 50 -2.17 -3.26 0.91
N ILE A 51 -1.81 -1.97 0.93
CA ILE A 51 -2.36 -1.02 -0.03
C ILE A 51 -1.32 -0.11 -0.65
N VAL A 52 -1.57 0.25 -1.91
CA VAL A 52 -0.90 1.35 -2.59
C VAL A 52 -2.02 2.28 -3.05
N ALA A 53 -2.23 3.37 -2.35
CA ALA A 53 -3.38 4.23 -2.57
C ALA A 53 -3.11 5.67 -2.12
N PRO A 54 -3.86 6.65 -2.65
CA PRO A 54 -3.79 8.03 -2.14
C PRO A 54 -4.18 8.09 -0.67
N ILE A 55 -3.71 9.13 0.01
CA ILE A 55 -3.88 9.23 1.46
C ILE A 55 -5.33 9.19 1.93
N GLU A 56 -6.25 9.75 1.15
CA GLU A 56 -7.67 9.72 1.50
C GLU A 56 -8.23 8.31 1.50
N LEU A 57 -7.84 7.49 0.51
CA LEU A 57 -8.24 6.09 0.48
C LEU A 57 -7.56 5.30 1.60
N GLN A 58 -6.30 5.61 1.89
CA GLN A 58 -5.60 4.98 3.01
C GLN A 58 -6.37 5.17 4.31
N ARG A 59 -6.88 6.36 4.56
CA ARG A 59 -7.68 6.65 5.75
C ARG A 59 -8.95 5.82 5.79
N GLU A 60 -9.65 5.70 4.66
CA GLU A 60 -10.85 4.89 4.58
C GLU A 60 -10.57 3.41 4.83
N PHE A 61 -9.49 2.88 4.26
CA PHE A 61 -9.07 1.50 4.53
C PHE A 61 -8.79 1.29 6.01
N LEU A 62 -8.12 2.25 6.63
CA LEU A 62 -7.78 2.17 8.04
C LEU A 62 -9.03 2.13 8.91
N GLU A 63 -10.04 2.95 8.60
CA GLU A 63 -11.31 2.96 9.32
C GLU A 63 -12.07 1.65 9.15
N LEU A 64 -12.15 1.13 7.92
CA LEU A 64 -12.89 -0.09 7.62
C LEU A 64 -12.21 -1.35 8.14
N ALA A 65 -10.88 -1.34 8.23
CA ALA A 65 -10.13 -2.50 8.70
C ALA A 65 -10.29 -2.75 10.20
N GLY A 66 -10.61 -1.72 10.97
CA GLY A 66 -10.72 -1.87 12.42
C GLY A 66 -9.38 -2.24 13.04
N ASP A 67 -9.33 -3.41 13.68
CA ASP A 67 -8.11 -3.89 14.34
C ASP A 67 -7.13 -4.58 13.40
N LYS A 68 -7.52 -4.84 12.17
CA LYS A 68 -6.65 -5.50 11.21
C LYS A 68 -5.52 -4.58 10.77
N PRO A 69 -4.28 -5.08 10.62
CA PRO A 69 -3.20 -4.24 10.15
C PRO A 69 -3.41 -3.78 8.71
N VAL A 70 -3.26 -2.48 8.50
CA VAL A 70 -3.22 -1.87 7.18
C VAL A 70 -1.77 -1.46 6.96
N ILE A 71 -1.13 -2.02 5.94
CA ILE A 71 0.28 -1.83 5.69
C ILE A 71 0.54 -1.25 4.31
N THR A 72 1.67 -0.56 4.19
CA THR A 72 2.11 0.01 2.93
C THR A 72 3.60 -0.26 2.76
N ALA A 73 4.02 -0.46 1.52
CA ALA A 73 5.41 -0.75 1.21
C ALA A 73 6.24 0.53 1.19
N VAL A 74 7.42 0.48 1.80
CA VAL A 74 8.42 1.54 1.72
C VAL A 74 9.50 1.10 0.76
N ASN A 75 9.76 1.92 -0.26
CA ASN A 75 10.76 1.64 -1.27
C ASN A 75 11.83 2.73 -1.28
N ASP A 76 13.07 2.33 -1.51
CA ASP A 76 14.17 3.27 -1.74
C ASP A 76 14.26 3.57 -3.23
N ARG A 77 14.54 4.81 -3.56
CA ARG A 77 14.83 5.22 -4.94
C ARG A 77 16.34 5.15 -5.14
N VAL A 78 16.76 4.39 -6.13
CA VAL A 78 18.18 4.19 -6.41
C VAL A 78 18.44 4.59 -7.86
N LEU A 79 19.42 5.48 -8.06
CA LEU A 79 19.89 5.83 -9.39
C LEU A 79 21.01 4.87 -9.77
N VAL A 80 20.81 4.12 -10.84
CA VAL A 80 21.77 3.14 -11.32
C VAL A 80 22.45 3.69 -12.57
N PRO A 81 23.78 3.94 -12.52
CA PRO A 81 24.51 4.39 -13.70
C PRO A 81 24.44 3.36 -14.83
N GLN A 82 24.24 3.85 -16.04
CA GLN A 82 24.20 2.98 -17.22
C GLN A 82 25.59 2.89 -17.84
N GLN A 83 26.00 1.68 -18.22
CA GLN A 83 27.32 1.44 -18.79
C GLN A 83 27.52 2.03 -20.18
N ASP A 84 26.45 2.31 -20.88
CA ASP A 84 26.48 2.84 -22.23
C ASP A 84 26.56 4.37 -22.30
N GLY A 85 26.69 5.05 -21.15
CA GLY A 85 26.78 6.49 -21.09
C GLY A 85 25.46 7.25 -21.21
N THR A 86 24.33 6.54 -21.18
CA THR A 86 23.02 7.17 -21.14
C THR A 86 22.69 7.68 -19.74
N GLU A 87 21.54 8.32 -19.57
CA GLU A 87 21.11 8.82 -18.27
C GLU A 87 20.95 7.68 -17.26
N ASP A 88 21.19 8.00 -15.97
CA ASP A 88 21.01 7.04 -14.89
C ASP A 88 19.57 6.52 -14.88
N LYS A 89 19.43 5.23 -14.61
CA LYS A 89 18.12 4.58 -14.49
C LYS A 89 17.63 4.69 -13.06
N LEU A 90 16.39 5.12 -12.88
CA LEU A 90 15.75 5.14 -11.57
C LEU A 90 15.16 3.77 -11.28
N GLU A 91 15.58 3.17 -10.17
CA GLU A 91 15.02 1.92 -9.69
C GLU A 91 14.40 2.10 -8.31
N PHE A 92 13.37 1.28 -8.02
CA PHE A 92 12.71 1.26 -6.74
C PHE A 92 13.01 -0.10 -6.09
N HIS A 93 13.65 -0.06 -4.93
CA HIS A 93 13.99 -1.26 -4.20
C HIS A 93 13.16 -1.35 -2.92
N PHE A 94 12.44 -2.45 -2.75
CA PHE A 94 11.64 -2.66 -1.55
C PHE A 94 12.54 -2.68 -0.32
N ARG A 95 12.13 -1.92 0.70
CA ARG A 95 12.87 -1.82 1.95
C ARG A 95 12.16 -2.53 3.10
N LYS A 96 10.89 -2.19 3.32
CA LYS A 96 10.12 -2.74 4.44
C LYS A 96 8.64 -2.46 4.26
N TRP A 97 7.82 -3.12 5.08
CA TRP A 97 6.43 -2.75 5.27
C TRP A 97 6.31 -1.81 6.46
N GLU A 98 5.43 -0.83 6.37
CA GLU A 98 5.05 0.01 7.50
C GLU A 98 3.57 -0.16 7.78
N ARG A 99 3.21 -0.22 9.07
CA ARG A 99 1.81 -0.29 9.48
C ARG A 99 1.27 1.13 9.67
N LEU A 100 0.13 1.41 9.05
CA LEU A 100 -0.56 2.67 9.26
C LEU A 100 -1.28 2.63 10.60
N ILE A 101 -0.95 3.56 11.47
CA ILE A 101 -1.57 3.63 12.81
C ILE A 101 -2.70 4.66 12.80
N LYS A 102 -2.45 5.83 12.25
CA LYS A 102 -3.38 6.94 12.28
C LYS A 102 -3.10 7.90 11.16
N ILE A 103 -4.15 8.39 10.53
CA ILE A 103 -4.04 9.42 9.49
C ILE A 103 -4.96 10.55 9.88
N GLU A 104 -4.38 11.71 10.20
CA GLU A 104 -5.13 12.92 10.52
C GLU A 104 -4.87 13.97 9.46
N ILE A 105 -5.95 14.57 8.98
CA ILE A 105 -5.88 15.70 8.06
C ILE A 105 -6.62 16.84 8.73
N GLU A 106 -5.89 17.89 9.08
CA GLU A 106 -6.48 19.10 9.64
C GLU A 106 -6.56 20.15 8.55
N LYS A 107 -7.72 20.76 8.46
CA LYS A 107 -7.96 21.83 7.47
C LYS A 107 -8.76 22.94 8.12
N GLU A 108 -8.47 24.14 7.69
CA GLU A 108 -9.27 25.30 8.05
C GLU A 108 -9.54 26.11 6.78
N ASP A 109 -10.57 26.95 6.82
CA ASP A 109 -10.85 27.81 5.68
C ASP A 109 -9.74 28.81 5.49
N TYR A 110 -9.27 28.93 4.25
CA TYR A 110 -8.30 29.98 3.90
C TYR A 110 -9.06 31.22 3.43
N ILE A 111 -8.90 32.30 4.15
CA ILE A 111 -9.53 33.56 3.81
C ILE A 111 -8.43 34.53 3.34
N PRO A 112 -8.41 34.92 2.05
CA PRO A 112 -7.42 35.85 1.54
C PRO A 112 -7.55 37.21 2.23
N SER A 113 -6.44 37.79 2.64
CA SER A 113 -6.41 39.12 3.28
C SER A 113 -6.28 40.23 2.27
#